data_0013073b79cdc55c10de2839ac0d5643
#
_entry.id   0013073b79cdc55c10de2839ac0d5643
#
_cell.length_a   1.000
_cell.length_b   1.000
_cell.length_c   1.000
_cell.angle_alpha   90.00
_cell.angle_beta   90.00
_cell.angle_gamma   90.00
#
_symmetry.space_group_name_H-M   'P 1'
#
loop_
_entity.id
_entity.type
_entity.pdbx_description
1 polymer ?
#
loop_
_entity_poly.entity_id
_entity_poly.type
_entity_poly.pdbx_seq_one_letter_code
_entity_poly.pdbx_strand_id
1 'polypeptide(L)'
;AEPDPTADVEGYDAAYKLSILSTLAFHRHVPVENVYREGITAITPLDVQCGREFGLTLKLLAVAKEEDGRIQARVHPTFVPDTHPLASVNDAFNAVFVKGHACGDMMFYGRGAGDMPTASALVSDLIQAAGTKRHKLPAVSDAPCEMAEDWSCVHFVRLRAQDEPGVLSMVSG
;
A
#
# COMPACT_ATOMS: atom_id res chain seq x y z
N ALA A 1 17.42 9.76 -7.91
CA ALA A 1 16.05 9.72 -8.46
C ALA A 1 16.13 9.19 -9.88
N GLU A 2 15.25 8.29 -10.24
CA GLU A 2 15.15 7.78 -11.60
C GLU A 2 14.70 8.89 -12.55
N PRO A 3 15.13 8.86 -13.83
CA PRO A 3 14.75 9.88 -14.83
C PRO A 3 13.23 9.91 -15.07
N ASP A 4 12.55 8.78 -14.92
CA ASP A 4 11.11 8.64 -15.07
C ASP A 4 10.51 8.06 -13.78
N PRO A 5 9.87 8.90 -12.95
CA PRO A 5 9.27 8.47 -11.68
C PRO A 5 7.87 7.84 -11.83
N THR A 6 7.39 7.59 -13.04
CA THR A 6 6.02 7.12 -13.32
C THR A 6 5.68 5.87 -12.52
N ALA A 7 6.60 4.90 -12.44
CA ALA A 7 6.37 3.66 -11.71
C ALA A 7 6.05 3.89 -10.22
N ASP A 8 6.69 4.88 -9.61
CA ASP A 8 6.50 5.24 -8.21
C ASP A 8 5.24 6.10 -8.02
N VAL A 9 5.13 7.22 -8.77
CA VAL A 9 4.05 8.20 -8.55
C VAL A 9 2.69 7.70 -9.00
N GLU A 10 2.64 6.81 -9.98
CA GLU A 10 1.41 6.15 -10.42
C GLU A 10 1.13 4.84 -9.66
N GLY A 11 2.02 4.43 -8.74
CA GLY A 11 1.82 3.29 -7.83
C GLY A 11 1.99 1.91 -8.48
N TYR A 12 2.61 1.79 -9.65
CA TYR A 12 2.86 0.50 -10.30
C TYR A 12 3.78 -0.39 -9.47
N ASP A 13 4.90 0.15 -8.99
CA ASP A 13 5.84 -0.59 -8.14
C ASP A 13 5.16 -1.12 -6.88
N ALA A 14 4.35 -0.27 -6.23
CA ALA A 14 3.57 -0.66 -5.06
C ALA A 14 2.55 -1.76 -5.38
N ALA A 15 1.92 -1.73 -6.55
CA ALA A 15 0.97 -2.76 -6.98
C ALA A 15 1.65 -4.11 -7.24
N TYR A 16 2.82 -4.13 -7.88
CA TYR A 16 3.61 -5.35 -8.07
C TYR A 16 4.02 -5.98 -6.73
N LYS A 17 4.53 -5.16 -5.81
CA LYS A 17 4.90 -5.61 -4.47
C LYS A 17 3.68 -6.14 -3.70
N LEU A 18 2.54 -5.45 -3.79
CA LEU A 18 1.30 -5.88 -3.14
C LEU A 18 0.80 -7.22 -3.67
N SER A 19 0.81 -7.42 -4.99
CA SER A 19 0.44 -8.69 -5.63
C SER A 19 1.27 -9.86 -5.06
N ILE A 20 2.59 -9.69 -4.98
CA ILE A 20 3.49 -10.71 -4.43
C ILE A 20 3.20 -10.97 -2.94
N LEU A 21 3.14 -9.91 -2.14
CA LEU A 21 2.94 -10.04 -0.69
C LEU A 21 1.57 -10.63 -0.36
N SER A 22 0.53 -10.23 -1.07
CA SER A 22 -0.83 -10.78 -0.90
C SER A 22 -0.90 -12.25 -1.29
N THR A 23 -0.24 -12.63 -2.38
CA THR A 23 -0.15 -14.03 -2.81
C THR A 23 0.49 -14.90 -1.72
N LEU A 24 1.57 -14.41 -1.11
CA LEU A 24 2.23 -15.13 -0.02
C LEU A 24 1.41 -15.16 1.27
N ALA A 25 0.77 -14.04 1.63
CA ALA A 25 0.03 -13.92 2.89
C ALA A 25 -1.28 -14.72 2.89
N PHE A 26 -2.00 -14.71 1.76
CA PHE A 26 -3.32 -15.36 1.66
C PHE A 26 -3.28 -16.73 0.99
N HIS A 27 -2.08 -17.20 0.56
CA HIS A 27 -1.88 -18.49 -0.12
C HIS A 27 -2.76 -18.67 -1.37
N ARG A 28 -3.10 -17.58 -2.04
CA ARG A 28 -3.88 -17.51 -3.29
C ARG A 28 -3.20 -16.57 -4.26
N HIS A 29 -3.17 -16.92 -5.53
CA HIS A 29 -2.61 -16.04 -6.55
C HIS A 29 -3.47 -14.78 -6.69
N VAL A 30 -2.85 -13.62 -6.42
CA VAL A 30 -3.45 -12.28 -6.58
C VAL A 30 -2.81 -11.61 -7.79
N PRO A 31 -3.45 -11.65 -8.97
CA PRO A 31 -2.92 -11.03 -10.17
C PRO A 31 -2.80 -9.51 -10.00
N VAL A 32 -1.73 -8.93 -10.53
CA VAL A 32 -1.52 -7.47 -10.43
C VAL A 32 -2.58 -6.67 -11.17
N GLU A 33 -3.18 -7.25 -12.21
CA GLU A 33 -4.27 -6.67 -12.99
C GLU A 33 -5.54 -6.46 -12.16
N ASN A 34 -5.69 -7.23 -11.09
CA ASN A 34 -6.83 -7.15 -10.16
C ASN A 34 -6.55 -6.20 -8.97
N VAL A 35 -5.37 -5.60 -8.91
CA VAL A 35 -5.05 -4.60 -7.91
C VAL A 35 -5.59 -3.25 -8.36
N TYR A 36 -6.57 -2.70 -7.65
CA TYR A 36 -6.99 -1.32 -7.88
C TYR A 36 -5.81 -0.37 -7.65
N ARG A 37 -5.62 0.60 -8.54
CA ARG A 37 -4.49 1.51 -8.45
C ARG A 37 -4.90 2.95 -8.76
N GLU A 38 -4.51 3.85 -7.86
CA GLU A 38 -4.60 5.29 -8.00
C GLU A 38 -3.27 5.91 -7.57
N GLY A 39 -2.66 6.71 -8.46
CA GLY A 39 -1.41 7.41 -8.18
C GLY A 39 -1.60 8.69 -7.38
N ILE A 40 -0.49 9.39 -7.15
CA ILE A 40 -0.46 10.64 -6.38
C ILE A 40 -0.44 11.90 -7.24
N THR A 41 -0.53 11.77 -8.56
CA THR A 41 -0.43 12.91 -9.51
C THR A 41 -1.56 13.92 -9.37
N ALA A 42 -2.73 13.49 -8.87
CA ALA A 42 -3.87 14.36 -8.60
C ALA A 42 -3.80 15.09 -7.24
N ILE A 43 -2.84 14.71 -6.39
CA ILE A 43 -2.68 15.28 -5.06
C ILE A 43 -2.04 16.67 -5.15
N THR A 44 -2.61 17.62 -4.43
CA THR A 44 -2.13 19.00 -4.39
C THR A 44 -1.50 19.34 -3.03
N PRO A 45 -0.66 20.39 -2.95
CA PRO A 45 -0.16 20.88 -1.67
C PRO A 45 -1.26 21.23 -0.66
N LEU A 46 -2.43 21.67 -1.14
CA LEU A 46 -3.57 21.97 -0.29
C LEU A 46 -4.13 20.71 0.40
N ASP A 47 -4.19 19.58 -0.32
CA ASP A 47 -4.64 18.30 0.27
C ASP A 47 -3.71 17.87 1.41
N VAL A 48 -2.40 18.01 1.20
CA VAL A 48 -1.39 17.70 2.22
C VAL A 48 -1.53 18.64 3.43
N GLN A 49 -1.76 19.92 3.18
CA GLN A 49 -1.97 20.90 4.27
C GLN A 49 -3.22 20.57 5.07
N CYS A 50 -4.35 20.32 4.41
CA CYS A 50 -5.59 19.91 5.08
C CYS A 50 -5.38 18.66 5.94
N GLY A 51 -4.69 17.63 5.42
CA GLY A 51 -4.39 16.45 6.19
C GLY A 51 -3.63 16.76 7.47
N ARG A 52 -2.60 17.60 7.40
CA ARG A 52 -1.81 18.03 8.58
C ARG A 52 -2.65 18.75 9.64
N GLU A 53 -3.59 19.59 9.24
CA GLU A 53 -4.51 20.28 10.15
C GLU A 53 -5.39 19.31 10.95
N PHE A 54 -5.65 18.11 10.39
CA PHE A 54 -6.37 17.04 11.06
C PHE A 54 -5.46 16.01 11.76
N GLY A 55 -4.14 16.23 11.84
CA GLY A 55 -3.19 15.29 12.43
C GLY A 55 -3.01 14.02 11.59
N LEU A 56 -3.07 14.17 10.26
CA LEU A 56 -2.98 13.09 9.29
C LEU A 56 -1.79 13.30 8.35
N THR A 57 -1.04 12.25 8.08
CA THR A 57 0.01 12.21 7.06
C THR A 57 -0.49 11.49 5.82
N LEU A 58 -0.33 12.12 4.65
CA LEU A 58 -0.66 11.50 3.38
C LEU A 58 0.45 10.55 2.93
N LYS A 59 0.08 9.33 2.60
CA LYS A 59 0.97 8.28 2.07
C LYS A 59 0.32 7.59 0.87
N LEU A 60 1.12 7.15 -0.10
CA LEU A 60 0.67 6.17 -1.09
C LEU A 60 0.75 4.80 -0.42
N LEU A 61 -0.39 4.21 -0.11
CA LEU A 61 -0.44 2.90 0.55
C LEU A 61 -0.87 1.81 -0.41
N ALA A 62 -0.21 0.66 -0.27
CA ALA A 62 -0.63 -0.61 -0.80
C ALA A 62 -1.34 -1.39 0.32
N VAL A 63 -2.62 -1.68 0.16
CA VAL A 63 -3.45 -2.31 1.19
C VAL A 63 -4.07 -3.58 0.63
N ALA A 64 -3.91 -4.69 1.35
CA ALA A 64 -4.62 -5.93 1.06
C ALA A 64 -5.32 -6.45 2.31
N LYS A 65 -6.51 -6.99 2.13
CA LYS A 65 -7.30 -7.64 3.16
C LYS A 65 -7.94 -8.90 2.61
N GLU A 66 -8.14 -9.88 3.47
CA GLU A 66 -9.01 -11.03 3.20
C GLU A 66 -10.17 -10.98 4.19
N GLU A 67 -11.38 -10.92 3.68
CA GLU A 67 -12.61 -10.96 4.44
C GLU A 67 -13.59 -11.90 3.75
N ASP A 68 -14.19 -12.84 4.50
CA ASP A 68 -15.16 -13.82 3.99
C ASP A 68 -14.70 -14.61 2.76
N GLY A 69 -13.40 -14.90 2.68
CA GLY A 69 -12.80 -15.65 1.57
C GLY A 69 -12.55 -14.82 0.30
N ARG A 70 -12.89 -13.54 0.29
CA ARG A 70 -12.61 -12.60 -0.80
C ARG A 70 -11.42 -11.71 -0.45
N ILE A 71 -10.60 -11.38 -1.46
CA ILE A 71 -9.42 -10.54 -1.29
C ILE A 71 -9.68 -9.16 -1.88
N GLN A 72 -9.39 -8.13 -1.11
CA GLN A 72 -9.26 -6.75 -1.57
C GLN A 72 -7.79 -6.43 -1.71
N ALA A 73 -7.38 -5.86 -2.84
CA ALA A 73 -6.02 -5.39 -3.05
C ALA A 73 -6.06 -4.04 -3.78
N ARG A 74 -5.45 -3.02 -3.19
CA ARG A 74 -5.48 -1.68 -3.74
C ARG A 74 -4.26 -0.86 -3.37
N VAL A 75 -3.90 0.06 -4.26
CA VAL A 75 -2.86 1.08 -4.06
C VAL A 75 -3.52 2.43 -4.30
N HIS A 76 -3.49 3.29 -3.29
CA HIS A 76 -4.06 4.64 -3.43
C HIS A 76 -3.50 5.61 -2.39
N PRO A 77 -3.60 6.93 -2.63
CA PRO A 77 -3.31 7.93 -1.63
C PRO A 77 -4.21 7.72 -0.39
N THR A 78 -3.61 7.75 0.78
CA THR A 78 -4.31 7.48 2.04
C THR A 78 -3.84 8.43 3.12
N PHE A 79 -4.78 9.06 3.82
CA PHE A 79 -4.49 9.79 5.04
C PHE A 79 -4.34 8.82 6.22
N VAL A 80 -3.17 8.83 6.81
CA VAL A 80 -2.80 7.97 7.94
C VAL A 80 -2.68 8.84 9.20
N PRO A 81 -3.30 8.48 10.31
CA PRO A 81 -3.11 9.19 11.57
C PRO A 81 -1.63 9.32 11.92
N ASP A 82 -1.19 10.48 12.38
CA ASP A 82 0.21 10.74 12.72
C ASP A 82 0.72 9.80 13.84
N THR A 83 -0.20 9.25 14.63
CA THR A 83 0.08 8.25 15.66
C THR A 83 0.32 6.84 15.10
N HIS A 84 -0.02 6.58 13.84
CA HIS A 84 0.17 5.27 13.23
C HIS A 84 1.63 5.07 12.81
N PRO A 85 2.25 3.89 13.06
CA PRO A 85 3.67 3.66 12.76
C PRO A 85 4.06 3.96 11.30
N LEU A 86 3.17 3.70 10.33
CA LEU A 86 3.43 3.99 8.92
C LEU A 86 3.56 5.48 8.60
N ALA A 87 3.00 6.37 9.40
CA ALA A 87 3.09 7.82 9.17
C ALA A 87 4.54 8.32 9.23
N SER A 88 5.36 7.71 10.08
CA SER A 88 6.77 8.09 10.30
C SER A 88 7.76 7.47 9.30
N VAL A 89 7.30 6.62 8.38
CA VAL A 89 8.17 6.00 7.35
C VAL A 89 8.45 7.01 6.25
N ASN A 90 9.70 7.46 6.11
CA ASN A 90 10.09 8.49 5.15
C ASN A 90 11.38 8.11 4.42
N ASP A 91 11.73 8.87 3.39
CA ASP A 91 12.96 8.79 2.60
C ASP A 91 13.14 7.40 1.96
N ALA A 92 14.33 6.81 2.10
CA ALA A 92 14.68 5.51 1.55
C ALA A 92 14.15 4.31 2.35
N PHE A 93 13.35 4.57 3.40
CA PHE A 93 12.79 3.50 4.22
C PHE A 93 11.48 3.02 3.67
N ASN A 94 11.27 1.71 3.76
CA ASN A 94 10.02 1.04 3.46
C ASN A 94 9.52 0.32 4.70
N ALA A 95 8.21 0.14 4.79
CA ALA A 95 7.60 -0.64 5.84
C ALA A 95 6.44 -1.47 5.29
N VAL A 96 6.28 -2.64 5.90
CA VAL A 96 5.10 -3.49 5.73
C VAL A 96 4.47 -3.66 7.09
N PHE A 97 3.25 -3.19 7.24
CA PHE A 97 2.46 -3.35 8.46
C PHE A 97 1.49 -4.52 8.26
N VAL A 98 1.54 -5.47 9.16
CA VAL A 98 0.72 -6.69 9.10
C VAL A 98 -0.13 -6.77 10.36
N LYS A 99 -1.43 -6.90 10.16
CA LYS A 99 -2.37 -7.19 11.25
C LYS A 99 -2.72 -8.67 11.21
N GLY A 100 -2.12 -9.43 12.12
CA GLY A 100 -2.32 -10.87 12.21
C GLY A 100 -3.36 -11.26 13.25
N HIS A 101 -4.13 -12.31 12.97
CA HIS A 101 -5.18 -12.80 13.88
C HIS A 101 -4.63 -13.20 15.26
N ALA A 102 -3.51 -13.92 15.31
CA ALA A 102 -2.95 -14.44 16.56
C ALA A 102 -1.79 -13.61 17.11
N CYS A 103 -1.02 -12.95 16.23
CA CYS A 103 0.18 -12.20 16.62
C CYS A 103 -0.07 -10.70 16.79
N GLY A 104 -1.28 -10.22 16.43
CA GLY A 104 -1.60 -8.80 16.50
C GLY A 104 -0.87 -7.98 15.44
N ASP A 105 -0.54 -6.75 15.80
CA ASP A 105 0.08 -5.79 14.90
C ASP A 105 1.59 -5.99 14.85
N MET A 106 2.12 -6.13 13.63
CA MET A 106 3.56 -6.26 13.37
C MET A 106 3.99 -5.29 12.28
N MET A 107 5.22 -4.82 12.35
CA MET A 107 5.80 -3.96 11.34
C MET A 107 7.20 -4.44 10.96
N PHE A 108 7.40 -4.65 9.66
CA PHE A 108 8.72 -4.85 9.07
C PHE A 108 9.18 -3.52 8.52
N TYR A 109 10.34 -3.06 8.94
CA TYR A 109 10.86 -1.74 8.59
C TYR A 109 12.33 -1.84 8.21
N GLY A 110 12.72 -1.19 7.13
CA GLY A 110 14.11 -1.19 6.67
C GLY A 110 14.34 -0.33 5.44
N ARG A 111 15.60 -0.23 5.02
CA ARG A 111 15.95 0.44 3.77
C ARG A 111 15.54 -0.43 2.59
N GLY A 112 14.71 0.11 1.71
CA GLY A 112 14.26 -0.57 0.49
C GLY A 112 15.10 -0.22 -0.74
N ALA A 113 15.87 0.87 -0.68
CA ALA A 113 16.69 1.34 -1.78
C ALA A 113 18.09 1.75 -1.30
N GLY A 114 19.06 1.73 -2.22
CA GLY A 114 20.45 2.07 -1.99
C GLY A 114 21.40 0.93 -2.37
N ASP A 115 22.64 1.25 -2.70
CA ASP A 115 23.65 0.29 -3.19
C ASP A 115 23.89 -0.85 -2.17
N MET A 116 24.15 -0.51 -0.94
CA MET A 116 24.44 -1.50 0.11
C MET A 116 23.23 -2.37 0.48
N PRO A 117 22.02 -1.84 0.70
CA PRO A 117 20.84 -2.68 0.95
C PRO A 117 20.55 -3.65 -0.21
N THR A 118 20.64 -3.18 -1.45
CA THR A 118 20.43 -4.01 -2.64
C THR A 118 21.50 -5.10 -2.75
N ALA A 119 22.77 -4.74 -2.59
CA ALA A 119 23.87 -5.70 -2.61
C ALA A 119 23.74 -6.75 -1.49
N SER A 120 23.37 -6.33 -0.29
CA SER A 120 23.13 -7.24 0.86
C SER A 120 22.02 -8.24 0.58
N ALA A 121 20.90 -7.79 0.02
CA ALA A 121 19.79 -8.68 -0.35
C ALA A 121 20.24 -9.70 -1.42
N LEU A 122 20.91 -9.24 -2.46
CA LEU A 122 21.42 -10.12 -3.52
C LEU A 122 22.39 -11.18 -2.99
N VAL A 123 23.35 -10.79 -2.14
CA VAL A 123 24.30 -11.71 -1.54
C VAL A 123 23.59 -12.72 -0.60
N SER A 124 22.60 -12.26 0.17
CA SER A 124 21.78 -13.14 1.01
C SER A 124 21.05 -14.21 0.19
N ASP A 125 20.45 -13.80 -0.91
CA ASP A 125 19.73 -14.71 -1.82
C ASP A 125 20.68 -15.71 -2.49
N LEU A 126 21.87 -15.27 -2.89
CA LEU A 126 22.92 -16.16 -3.43
C LEU A 126 23.38 -17.20 -2.40
N ILE A 127 23.60 -16.79 -1.16
CA ILE A 127 23.99 -17.71 -0.07
C ILE A 127 22.87 -18.72 0.20
N GLN A 128 21.63 -18.26 0.24
CA GLN A 128 20.48 -19.16 0.36
C GLN A 128 20.40 -20.15 -0.79
N ALA A 129 20.48 -19.69 -2.01
CA ALA A 129 20.42 -20.54 -3.21
C ALA A 129 21.55 -21.59 -3.24
N ALA A 130 22.78 -21.20 -2.84
CA ALA A 130 23.93 -22.09 -2.77
C ALA A 130 23.86 -23.13 -1.64
N GLY A 131 23.21 -22.77 -0.52
CA GLY A 131 23.10 -23.62 0.67
C GLY A 131 21.86 -24.53 0.70
N THR A 132 21.00 -24.47 -0.29
CA THR A 132 19.63 -24.92 -0.13
C THR A 132 19.40 -26.38 -0.43
N LYS A 133 18.97 -27.10 0.56
CA LYS A 133 17.82 -27.99 0.47
C LYS A 133 16.60 -27.11 0.16
N ARG A 134 15.95 -27.30 -1.01
CA ARG A 134 14.79 -26.53 -1.49
C ARG A 134 13.88 -26.06 -0.35
N HIS A 135 13.83 -24.78 -0.06
CA HIS A 135 12.74 -24.22 0.73
C HIS A 135 11.46 -24.39 -0.10
N LYS A 136 10.55 -25.21 0.39
CA LYS A 136 9.21 -25.26 -0.21
C LYS A 136 8.56 -23.92 0.13
N LEU A 137 8.32 -23.08 -0.87
CA LEU A 137 7.40 -21.97 -0.71
C LEU A 137 6.05 -22.49 -0.20
N PRO A 138 5.33 -21.73 0.61
CA PRO A 138 3.97 -22.08 0.96
C PRO A 138 3.19 -22.45 -0.31
N ALA A 139 2.39 -23.50 -0.25
CA ALA A 139 1.57 -23.88 -1.39
C ALA A 139 0.59 -22.74 -1.66
N VAL A 140 0.68 -22.16 -2.84
CA VAL A 140 -0.31 -21.22 -3.36
C VAL A 140 -1.41 -22.06 -4.00
N SER A 141 -2.66 -21.80 -3.63
CA SER A 141 -3.81 -22.47 -4.20
C SER A 141 -4.00 -22.07 -5.66
N ASP A 142 -4.22 -23.06 -6.53
CA ASP A 142 -4.59 -22.83 -7.94
C ASP A 142 -6.08 -22.43 -8.09
N ALA A 143 -6.85 -22.42 -7.00
CA ALA A 143 -8.23 -21.95 -7.02
C ALA A 143 -8.29 -20.45 -7.39
N PRO A 144 -9.26 -20.05 -8.23
CA PRO A 144 -9.45 -18.65 -8.56
C PRO A 144 -9.58 -17.80 -7.29
N CYS A 145 -8.86 -16.67 -7.26
CA CYS A 145 -8.99 -15.69 -6.20
C CYS A 145 -10.25 -14.87 -6.47
N GLU A 146 -11.22 -14.94 -5.58
CA GLU A 146 -12.37 -14.03 -5.63
C GLU A 146 -11.95 -12.67 -5.10
N MET A 147 -11.95 -11.67 -5.99
CA MET A 147 -11.63 -10.29 -5.62
C MET A 147 -12.90 -9.59 -5.16
N ALA A 148 -12.81 -8.84 -4.06
CA ALA A 148 -13.88 -7.96 -3.63
C ALA A 148 -13.71 -6.58 -4.27
N GLU A 149 -14.73 -6.15 -5.00
CA GLU A 149 -14.79 -4.82 -5.61
C GLU A 149 -15.46 -3.81 -4.67
N ASP A 150 -16.30 -4.29 -3.76
CA ASP A 150 -17.02 -3.52 -2.76
C ASP A 150 -16.17 -3.32 -1.50
N TRP A 151 -15.67 -2.14 -1.30
CA TRP A 151 -14.99 -1.78 -0.07
C TRP A 151 -15.50 -0.45 0.48
N SER A 152 -15.60 -0.36 1.79
CA SER A 152 -16.03 0.84 2.49
C SER A 152 -14.87 1.42 3.31
N CYS A 153 -14.65 2.72 3.20
CA CYS A 153 -13.70 3.44 4.03
C CYS A 153 -14.13 4.91 4.20
N VAL A 154 -13.48 5.61 5.12
CA VAL A 154 -13.64 7.05 5.25
C VAL A 154 -12.89 7.72 4.09
N HIS A 155 -13.58 8.61 3.37
CA HIS A 155 -13.03 9.35 2.24
C HIS A 155 -12.75 10.80 2.64
N PHE A 156 -11.63 11.33 2.17
CA PHE A 156 -11.40 12.77 2.13
C PHE A 156 -11.97 13.30 0.82
N VAL A 157 -12.87 14.26 0.91
CA VAL A 157 -13.49 14.87 -0.26
C VAL A 157 -13.22 16.37 -0.23
N ARG A 158 -12.60 16.87 -1.29
CA ARG A 158 -12.39 18.30 -1.51
C ARG A 158 -13.29 18.79 -2.64
N LEU A 159 -14.15 19.72 -2.32
CA LEU A 159 -15.06 20.33 -3.28
C LEU A 159 -14.68 21.79 -3.52
N ARG A 160 -14.78 22.21 -4.74
CA ARG A 160 -14.70 23.62 -5.12
C ARG A 160 -16.11 24.11 -5.42
N ALA A 161 -16.61 25.03 -4.60
CA ALA A 161 -17.94 25.59 -4.74
C ALA A 161 -17.86 27.11 -4.80
N GLN A 162 -18.91 27.75 -5.35
CA GLN A 162 -19.10 29.20 -5.25
C GLN A 162 -19.51 29.53 -3.83
N ASP A 163 -19.05 30.68 -3.32
CA ASP A 163 -19.43 31.15 -1.98
C ASP A 163 -20.82 31.80 -2.05
N GLU A 164 -21.84 30.96 -2.05
CA GLU A 164 -23.25 31.37 -2.10
C GLU A 164 -24.04 30.74 -0.94
N PRO A 165 -25.05 31.44 -0.43
CA PRO A 165 -25.92 30.88 0.62
C PRO A 165 -26.56 29.56 0.20
N GLY A 166 -26.47 28.53 1.07
CA GLY A 166 -27.09 27.23 0.85
C GLY A 166 -26.19 26.15 0.23
N VAL A 167 -25.02 26.50 -0.30
CA VAL A 167 -24.11 25.53 -0.92
C VAL A 167 -23.64 24.47 0.09
N LEU A 168 -23.32 24.86 1.32
CA LEU A 168 -22.91 23.92 2.36
C LEU A 168 -24.03 22.94 2.71
N SER A 169 -25.27 23.41 2.77
CA SER A 169 -26.44 22.56 3.02
C SER A 169 -26.69 21.56 1.87
N MET A 170 -26.43 21.95 0.63
CA MET A 170 -26.58 21.08 -0.55
C MET A 170 -25.52 19.96 -0.56
N VAL A 171 -24.33 20.21 -0.03
CA VAL A 171 -23.24 19.23 0.01
C VAL A 171 -23.34 18.29 1.21
N SER A 172 -23.89 18.76 2.33
CA SER A 172 -23.98 18.02 3.60
C SER A 172 -25.33 17.32 3.84
N GLY A 173 -26.33 17.60 3.04
CA GLY A 173 -27.65 16.96 3.10
C GLY A 173 -27.73 15.72 2.28
#